data_4070221500017505f14e9357933912d7
#
_entry.id   4070221500017505f14e9357933912d7
#
_cell.length_a   1.000
_cell.length_b   1.000
_cell.length_c   1.000
_cell.angle_alpha   90.00
_cell.angle_beta   90.00
_cell.angle_gamma   90.00
#
_symmetry.space_group_name_H-M   'P 1'
#
loop_
_entity.id
_entity.type
_entity.pdbx_description
1 polymer ?
#
loop_
_entity_poly.entity_id
_entity_poly.type
_entity_poly.pdbx_seq_one_letter_code
_entity_poly.pdbx_strand_id
1 'polypeptide(L)'
;VSIYLGPNQPNDTNSEIILGAAYDKAKIEGTLFTVDMVDPFNSALTGDSTNLVNVTSIEADIAGKHAEQTYGSGATTEGLPYILDTGNSHWYMPPSIYNLAAPALGITNTTEMVNFVYPVDCKYKDPKNAPGHLTVRFGHAGKIEVPLHELVTSFVNGSCNAAIASGSAESANLGDPFLRSGYFIFDQEAFTVTMAQAKYTAERDIVSYPDSGFRLQ
;
A
#
# COMPACT_ATOMS: atom_id res chain seq x y z
N VAL A 1 -7.68 5.76 -14.71
CA VAL A 1 -8.56 5.51 -13.56
C VAL A 1 -7.88 5.98 -12.30
N SER A 2 -8.58 6.74 -11.44
CA SER A 2 -8.05 7.13 -10.13
C SER A 2 -8.77 6.38 -9.02
N ILE A 3 -8.03 5.96 -7.99
CA ILE A 3 -8.56 5.18 -6.86
C ILE A 3 -8.08 5.79 -5.55
N TYR A 4 -9.01 5.98 -4.62
CA TYR A 4 -8.80 6.36 -3.24
C TYR A 4 -9.68 5.51 -2.34
N LEU A 5 -9.08 4.70 -1.47
CA LEU A 5 -9.83 3.81 -0.58
C LEU A 5 -10.27 4.48 0.74
N GLY A 6 -9.65 5.61 1.09
CA GLY A 6 -9.93 6.29 2.35
C GLY A 6 -9.38 5.57 3.58
N PRO A 7 -9.56 6.18 4.78
CA PRO A 7 -9.09 5.59 6.03
C PRO A 7 -9.86 4.32 6.39
N ASN A 8 -9.21 3.46 7.14
CA ASN A 8 -9.81 2.22 7.64
C ASN A 8 -10.77 2.51 8.82
N GLN A 9 -11.88 3.20 8.53
CA GLN A 9 -12.89 3.57 9.51
C GLN A 9 -14.23 2.91 9.19
N PRO A 10 -14.95 2.35 10.19
CA PRO A 10 -16.31 1.89 9.98
C PRO A 10 -17.19 3.06 9.49
N ASN A 11 -17.95 2.83 8.44
CA ASN A 11 -18.86 3.81 7.82
C ASN A 11 -18.16 5.00 7.12
N ASP A 12 -16.87 4.90 6.76
CA ASP A 12 -16.28 5.87 5.86
C ASP A 12 -16.91 5.73 4.46
N THR A 13 -17.44 6.83 3.96
CA THR A 13 -18.09 6.94 2.64
C THR A 13 -17.27 7.80 1.67
N ASN A 14 -16.02 8.12 2.04
CA ASN A 14 -15.19 9.02 1.24
C ASN A 14 -14.31 8.27 0.21
N SER A 15 -14.37 6.93 0.18
CA SER A 15 -13.73 6.15 -0.88
C SER A 15 -14.27 6.53 -2.24
N GLU A 16 -13.42 6.59 -3.26
CA GLU A 16 -13.85 6.95 -4.61
C GLU A 16 -13.05 6.23 -5.69
N ILE A 17 -13.73 6.03 -6.82
CA ILE A 17 -13.12 5.63 -8.09
C ILE A 17 -13.55 6.67 -9.13
N ILE A 18 -12.58 7.30 -9.79
CA ILE A 18 -12.84 8.27 -10.85
C ILE A 18 -12.46 7.63 -12.18
N LEU A 19 -13.44 7.50 -13.07
CA LEU A 19 -13.22 7.00 -14.43
C LEU A 19 -12.97 8.17 -15.38
N GLY A 20 -12.05 8.00 -16.32
CA GLY A 20 -11.64 9.03 -17.26
C GLY A 20 -10.40 9.78 -16.81
N ALA A 21 -10.12 10.89 -17.48
CA ALA A 21 -8.89 11.67 -17.29
C ALA A 21 -9.05 12.72 -16.17
N ALA A 22 -9.33 12.26 -14.93
CA ALA A 22 -9.49 13.14 -13.77
C ALA A 22 -9.01 12.47 -12.47
N TYR A 23 -8.70 13.30 -11.47
CA TYR A 23 -8.33 12.85 -10.13
C TYR A 23 -8.77 13.87 -9.07
N ASP A 24 -8.90 13.46 -7.81
CA ASP A 24 -9.25 14.35 -6.70
C ASP A 24 -8.01 14.87 -5.98
N LYS A 25 -7.65 16.10 -6.27
CA LYS A 25 -6.49 16.77 -5.68
C LYS A 25 -6.62 16.97 -4.16
N ALA A 26 -7.83 17.07 -3.63
CA ALA A 26 -8.05 17.21 -2.20
C ALA A 26 -7.62 15.98 -1.39
N LYS A 27 -7.57 14.79 -2.01
CA LYS A 27 -7.19 13.51 -1.39
C LYS A 27 -5.68 13.27 -1.36
N ILE A 28 -4.88 14.22 -1.82
CA ILE A 28 -3.44 14.08 -1.97
C ILE A 28 -2.71 14.88 -0.90
N GLU A 29 -1.75 14.25 -0.23
CA GLU A 29 -0.79 14.89 0.64
C GLU A 29 0.60 14.86 0.00
N GLY A 30 1.24 16.02 -0.07
CA GLY A 30 2.57 16.15 -0.67
C GLY A 30 2.55 16.19 -2.21
N THR A 31 3.54 15.53 -2.82
CA THR A 31 3.80 15.61 -4.27
C THR A 31 3.43 14.29 -4.95
N LEU A 32 2.78 14.38 -6.09
CA LEU A 32 2.58 13.25 -6.99
C LEU A 32 3.93 12.79 -7.57
N PHE A 33 4.12 11.48 -7.67
CA PHE A 33 5.23 10.86 -8.37
C PHE A 33 4.73 9.72 -9.26
N THR A 34 5.42 9.49 -10.36
CA THR A 34 5.01 8.50 -11.37
C THR A 34 6.07 7.41 -11.49
N VAL A 35 5.61 6.18 -11.60
CA VAL A 35 6.44 5.00 -11.90
C VAL A 35 5.87 4.27 -13.11
N ASP A 36 6.76 3.62 -13.87
CA ASP A 36 6.33 2.74 -14.94
C ASP A 36 5.74 1.45 -14.38
N MET A 37 4.69 0.94 -15.01
CA MET A 37 4.22 -0.42 -14.75
C MET A 37 5.20 -1.43 -15.34
N VAL A 38 5.38 -2.54 -14.65
CA VAL A 38 6.19 -3.65 -15.17
C VAL A 38 5.37 -4.43 -16.20
N ASP A 39 5.96 -4.70 -17.36
CA ASP A 39 5.35 -5.55 -18.36
C ASP A 39 5.16 -6.98 -17.80
N PRO A 40 3.92 -7.45 -17.62
CA PRO A 40 3.64 -8.76 -17.05
C PRO A 40 4.20 -9.91 -17.90
N PHE A 41 4.39 -9.70 -19.19
CA PHE A 41 4.97 -10.71 -20.09
C PHE A 41 6.49 -10.84 -19.96
N ASN A 42 7.15 -9.83 -19.40
CA ASN A 42 8.59 -9.82 -19.11
C ASN A 42 8.91 -10.04 -17.64
N SER A 43 7.90 -10.15 -16.76
CA SER A 43 8.12 -10.41 -15.35
C SER A 43 8.21 -11.91 -15.07
N ALA A 44 9.03 -12.29 -14.08
CA ALA A 44 9.08 -13.66 -13.57
C ALA A 44 7.80 -14.06 -12.81
N LEU A 45 6.91 -13.12 -12.55
CA LEU A 45 5.58 -13.34 -11.98
C LEU A 45 4.65 -13.77 -13.11
N THR A 46 4.45 -15.07 -13.22
CA THR A 46 3.51 -15.66 -14.17
C THR A 46 2.08 -15.41 -13.69
N GLY A 47 1.39 -14.52 -14.37
CA GLY A 47 -0.04 -14.25 -14.13
C GLY A 47 -0.47 -13.00 -14.91
N ASP A 48 -1.74 -12.93 -15.26
CA ASP A 48 -2.36 -11.83 -16.02
C ASP A 48 -2.47 -10.50 -15.23
N SER A 49 -1.48 -10.20 -14.37
CA SER A 49 -1.53 -9.04 -13.51
C SER A 49 -1.03 -7.78 -14.23
N THR A 50 -1.92 -6.83 -14.43
CA THR A 50 -1.66 -5.60 -15.20
C THR A 50 -1.17 -4.42 -14.35
N ASN A 51 -1.20 -4.52 -13.01
CA ASN A 51 -0.88 -3.40 -12.11
C ASN A 51 0.38 -3.70 -11.29
N LEU A 52 1.45 -4.13 -11.97
CA LEU A 52 2.75 -4.38 -11.36
C LEU A 52 3.59 -3.11 -11.33
N VAL A 53 4.20 -2.84 -10.19
CA VAL A 53 5.17 -1.75 -10.01
C VAL A 53 6.41 -2.25 -9.29
N ASN A 54 7.57 -1.72 -9.62
CA ASN A 54 8.80 -2.09 -8.94
C ASN A 54 8.94 -1.39 -7.58
N VAL A 55 9.00 -2.19 -6.52
CA VAL A 55 9.32 -1.75 -5.15
C VAL A 55 10.82 -1.96 -4.91
N THR A 56 11.51 -0.92 -4.47
CA THR A 56 12.97 -0.98 -4.22
C THR A 56 13.31 -1.26 -2.78
N SER A 57 12.47 -0.84 -1.83
CA SER A 57 12.58 -1.28 -0.42
C SER A 57 11.25 -1.18 0.31
N ILE A 58 11.15 -1.97 1.37
CA ILE A 58 10.12 -1.85 2.40
C ILE A 58 10.84 -1.71 3.73
N GLU A 59 10.52 -0.65 4.46
CA GLU A 59 11.08 -0.31 5.75
C GLU A 59 9.99 -0.34 6.82
N ALA A 60 10.36 -0.61 8.05
CA ALA A 60 9.48 -0.51 9.22
C ALA A 60 10.21 0.19 10.35
N ASP A 61 9.61 1.27 10.87
CA ASP A 61 10.04 2.01 12.03
C ASP A 61 8.98 1.91 13.13
N ILE A 62 9.18 0.98 14.07
CA ILE A 62 8.17 0.59 15.04
C ILE A 62 8.79 0.51 16.44
N ALA A 63 8.27 1.29 17.37
CA ALA A 63 8.68 1.29 18.78
C ALA A 63 10.21 1.46 18.96
N GLY A 64 10.83 2.33 18.16
CA GLY A 64 12.28 2.60 18.21
C GLY A 64 13.15 1.51 17.60
N LYS A 65 12.57 0.51 16.95
CA LYS A 65 13.27 -0.52 16.17
C LYS A 65 13.08 -0.24 14.69
N HIS A 66 14.10 -0.58 13.91
CA HIS A 66 14.09 -0.47 12.46
C HIS A 66 14.32 -1.84 11.82
N ALA A 67 13.60 -2.10 10.74
CA ALA A 67 13.84 -3.22 9.84
C ALA A 67 13.70 -2.74 8.41
N GLU A 68 14.51 -3.27 7.50
CA GLU A 68 14.46 -2.96 6.08
C GLU A 68 14.63 -4.23 5.25
N GLN A 69 13.89 -4.28 4.16
CA GLN A 69 14.08 -5.23 3.07
C GLN A 69 14.30 -4.45 1.79
N THR A 70 15.50 -4.52 1.25
CA THR A 70 15.84 -3.93 -0.05
C THR A 70 15.71 -4.97 -1.16
N TYR A 71 15.32 -4.52 -2.35
CA TYR A 71 15.20 -5.32 -3.56
C TYR A 71 16.09 -4.74 -4.65
N GLY A 72 16.82 -5.62 -5.34
CA GLY A 72 17.84 -5.22 -6.27
C GLY A 72 19.20 -5.07 -5.60
N SER A 73 20.23 -5.65 -6.20
CA SER A 73 21.62 -5.53 -5.78
C SER A 73 22.48 -5.11 -6.96
N GLY A 74 23.32 -4.13 -6.76
CA GLY A 74 24.30 -3.70 -7.77
C GLY A 74 23.69 -2.80 -8.86
N ALA A 75 23.90 -3.13 -10.12
CA ALA A 75 23.56 -2.29 -11.27
C ALA A 75 22.06 -2.25 -11.66
N THR A 76 21.22 -3.11 -11.06
CA THR A 76 19.78 -3.12 -11.33
C THR A 76 19.05 -2.37 -10.24
N THR A 77 18.64 -1.14 -10.53
CA THR A 77 17.77 -0.29 -9.67
C THR A 77 16.29 -0.69 -9.79
N GLU A 78 16.00 -1.82 -10.43
CA GLU A 78 14.65 -2.16 -10.85
C GLU A 78 13.74 -2.58 -9.69
N GLY A 79 14.29 -3.10 -8.58
CA GLY A 79 13.48 -3.56 -7.46
C GLY A 79 12.81 -4.92 -7.69
N LEU A 80 11.78 -5.21 -6.89
CA LEU A 80 10.93 -6.39 -7.03
C LEU A 80 9.54 -5.96 -7.52
N PRO A 81 8.97 -6.60 -8.55
CA PRO A 81 7.60 -6.34 -8.97
C PRO A 81 6.59 -6.71 -7.86
N TYR A 82 5.76 -5.76 -7.49
CA TYR A 82 4.63 -5.91 -6.57
C TYR A 82 3.33 -5.60 -7.29
N ILE A 83 2.30 -6.38 -7.01
CA ILE A 83 0.95 -6.12 -7.49
C ILE A 83 0.30 -5.05 -6.63
N LEU A 84 -0.25 -3.99 -7.23
CA LEU A 84 -1.21 -3.10 -6.60
C LEU A 84 -2.59 -3.75 -6.70
N ASP A 85 -2.98 -4.50 -5.66
CA ASP A 85 -4.10 -5.43 -5.72
C ASP A 85 -5.29 -4.93 -4.90
N THR A 86 -6.25 -4.30 -5.59
CA THR A 86 -7.51 -3.83 -4.99
C THR A 86 -8.47 -4.95 -4.61
N GLY A 87 -8.18 -6.19 -5.00
CA GLY A 87 -8.96 -7.39 -4.66
C GLY A 87 -8.44 -8.15 -3.46
N ASN A 88 -7.31 -7.71 -2.86
CA ASN A 88 -6.70 -8.37 -1.73
C ASN A 88 -6.79 -7.52 -0.46
N SER A 89 -7.49 -8.01 0.53
CA SER A 89 -7.61 -7.35 1.84
C SER A 89 -6.36 -7.46 2.72
N HIS A 90 -5.30 -8.13 2.26
CA HIS A 90 -4.07 -8.37 3.02
C HIS A 90 -2.87 -7.75 2.35
N TRP A 91 -1.85 -7.46 3.16
CA TRP A 91 -0.51 -7.15 2.70
C TRP A 91 0.45 -8.29 3.07
N TYR A 92 1.04 -8.91 2.06
CA TYR A 92 2.07 -9.93 2.25
C TYR A 92 3.43 -9.25 2.37
N MET A 93 3.98 -9.25 3.59
CA MET A 93 5.21 -8.55 3.94
C MET A 93 6.42 -9.45 3.91
N PRO A 94 7.63 -8.92 3.61
CA PRO A 94 8.87 -9.63 3.84
C PRO A 94 8.96 -10.11 5.30
N PRO A 95 9.55 -11.30 5.57
CA PRO A 95 9.63 -11.83 6.93
C PRO A 95 10.31 -10.88 7.94
N SER A 96 11.33 -10.11 7.52
CA SER A 96 12.00 -9.12 8.38
C SER A 96 11.04 -8.03 8.87
N ILE A 97 10.18 -7.53 7.98
CA ILE A 97 9.18 -6.50 8.26
C ILE A 97 8.03 -7.08 9.09
N TYR A 98 7.52 -8.25 8.68
CA TYR A 98 6.45 -8.95 9.39
C TYR A 98 6.83 -9.24 10.86
N ASN A 99 8.04 -9.75 11.10
CA ASN A 99 8.52 -10.08 12.44
C ASN A 99 8.64 -8.86 13.37
N LEU A 100 8.70 -7.65 12.81
CA LEU A 100 8.66 -6.42 13.60
C LEU A 100 7.23 -5.89 13.77
N ALA A 101 6.41 -5.92 12.72
CA ALA A 101 5.05 -5.38 12.72
C ALA A 101 4.07 -6.26 13.51
N ALA A 102 4.09 -7.57 13.33
CA ALA A 102 3.14 -8.50 13.92
C ALA A 102 3.10 -8.43 15.47
N PRO A 103 4.22 -8.51 16.20
CA PRO A 103 4.20 -8.38 17.66
C PRO A 103 3.71 -7.01 18.14
N ALA A 104 3.99 -5.94 17.38
CA ALA A 104 3.55 -4.59 17.73
C ALA A 104 2.02 -4.41 17.59
N LEU A 105 1.36 -5.28 16.82
CA LEU A 105 -0.09 -5.39 16.72
C LEU A 105 -0.68 -6.47 17.64
N GLY A 106 0.13 -7.03 18.54
CA GLY A 106 -0.31 -8.05 19.47
C GLY A 106 -0.42 -9.46 18.90
N ILE A 107 0.10 -9.70 17.69
CA ILE A 107 0.20 -11.04 17.11
C ILE A 107 1.39 -11.75 17.75
N THR A 108 1.11 -12.64 18.71
CA THR A 108 2.16 -13.40 19.42
C THR A 108 2.24 -14.85 18.97
N ASN A 109 1.19 -15.34 18.31
CA ASN A 109 1.09 -16.69 17.81
C ASN A 109 0.63 -16.69 16.34
N THR A 110 1.53 -17.00 15.43
CA THR A 110 1.26 -17.03 13.99
C THR A 110 0.42 -18.25 13.56
N THR A 111 0.15 -19.20 14.46
CA THR A 111 -0.72 -20.35 14.19
C THR A 111 -2.21 -20.05 14.44
N GLU A 112 -2.54 -18.91 15.04
CA GLU A 112 -3.92 -18.49 15.32
C GLU A 112 -4.58 -17.76 14.15
N MET A 113 -4.04 -17.89 12.94
CA MET A 113 -4.65 -17.33 11.74
C MET A 113 -6.02 -17.97 11.47
N VAL A 114 -7.06 -17.15 11.46
CA VAL A 114 -8.46 -17.58 11.17
C VAL A 114 -8.87 -16.92 9.85
N ASN A 115 -9.26 -17.73 8.88
CA ASN A 115 -9.66 -17.24 7.54
C ASN A 115 -8.64 -16.26 6.93
N PHE A 116 -7.35 -16.58 7.03
CA PHE A 116 -6.23 -15.78 6.53
C PHE A 116 -5.99 -14.44 7.27
N VAL A 117 -6.63 -14.16 8.39
CA VAL A 117 -6.40 -12.97 9.20
C VAL A 117 -6.06 -13.33 10.64
N TYR A 118 -5.33 -12.43 11.33
CA TYR A 118 -5.00 -12.59 12.74
C TYR A 118 -5.96 -11.75 13.59
N PRO A 119 -6.78 -12.36 14.46
CA PRO A 119 -7.57 -11.61 15.43
C PRO A 119 -6.66 -10.78 16.33
N VAL A 120 -6.95 -9.50 16.48
CA VAL A 120 -6.20 -8.57 17.33
C VAL A 120 -7.16 -7.69 18.14
N ASP A 121 -6.66 -7.13 19.24
CA ASP A 121 -7.41 -6.16 20.03
C ASP A 121 -7.66 -4.87 19.20
N CYS A 122 -8.91 -4.43 19.13
CA CYS A 122 -9.30 -3.21 18.43
C CYS A 122 -8.61 -1.94 18.94
N LYS A 123 -8.00 -1.97 20.13
CA LYS A 123 -7.19 -0.85 20.64
C LYS A 123 -6.06 -0.46 19.69
N TYR A 124 -5.52 -1.42 18.91
CA TYR A 124 -4.44 -1.16 17.94
C TYR A 124 -4.87 -0.34 16.72
N LYS A 125 -6.15 -0.05 16.56
CA LYS A 125 -6.62 0.97 15.59
C LYS A 125 -6.32 2.40 16.04
N ASP A 126 -6.08 2.61 17.32
CA ASP A 126 -5.63 3.91 17.84
C ASP A 126 -4.12 4.04 17.60
N PRO A 127 -3.65 5.10 16.91
CA PRO A 127 -2.23 5.33 16.67
C PRO A 127 -1.39 5.40 17.94
N LYS A 128 -1.99 5.73 19.09
CA LYS A 128 -1.30 5.73 20.40
C LYS A 128 -0.92 4.32 20.85
N ASN A 129 -1.68 3.31 20.47
CA ASN A 129 -1.45 1.91 20.85
C ASN A 129 -0.68 1.12 19.78
N ALA A 130 -0.61 1.64 18.57
CA ALA A 130 0.18 1.09 17.46
C ALA A 130 1.06 2.18 16.84
N PRO A 131 2.05 2.71 17.62
CA PRO A 131 2.94 3.74 17.11
C PRO A 131 3.93 3.15 16.10
N GLY A 132 4.20 3.90 15.04
CA GLY A 132 5.14 3.52 13.99
C GLY A 132 4.48 3.48 12.62
N HIS A 133 5.30 3.20 11.63
CA HIS A 133 4.88 3.15 10.23
C HIS A 133 5.76 2.18 9.44
N LEU A 134 5.24 1.81 8.29
CA LEU A 134 6.00 1.15 7.24
C LEU A 134 6.18 2.12 6.08
N THR A 135 7.30 2.03 5.39
CA THR A 135 7.57 2.84 4.19
C THR A 135 7.83 1.93 3.01
N VAL A 136 7.09 2.12 1.93
CA VAL A 136 7.33 1.45 0.64
C VAL A 136 7.96 2.45 -0.31
N ARG A 137 9.13 2.11 -0.86
CA ARG A 137 9.88 2.98 -1.78
C ARG A 137 9.83 2.46 -3.21
N PHE A 138 9.72 3.41 -4.11
CA PHE A 138 9.68 3.21 -5.57
C PHE A 138 10.90 3.91 -6.20
N GLY A 139 12.09 3.42 -5.89
CA GLY A 139 13.35 4.02 -6.31
C GLY A 139 13.52 5.45 -5.81
N HIS A 140 13.96 6.32 -6.73
CA HIS A 140 14.07 7.76 -6.48
C HIS A 140 12.78 8.53 -6.78
N ALA A 141 11.77 7.88 -7.36
CA ALA A 141 10.51 8.53 -7.73
C ALA A 141 9.74 9.00 -6.49
N GLY A 142 9.59 8.13 -5.49
CA GLY A 142 8.86 8.49 -4.29
C GLY A 142 8.65 7.33 -3.32
N LYS A 143 7.83 7.60 -2.30
CA LYS A 143 7.47 6.63 -1.26
C LYS A 143 6.02 6.83 -0.81
N ILE A 144 5.45 5.77 -0.23
CA ILE A 144 4.19 5.80 0.52
C ILE A 144 4.47 5.31 1.94
N GLU A 145 4.01 6.05 2.94
CA GLU A 145 4.07 5.66 4.34
C GLU A 145 2.74 5.09 4.80
N VAL A 146 2.79 3.93 5.42
CA VAL A 146 1.61 3.22 5.95
C VAL A 146 1.69 3.22 7.48
N PRO A 147 0.85 4.00 8.17
CA PRO A 147 0.79 3.98 9.62
C PRO A 147 0.44 2.57 10.13
N LEU A 148 1.09 2.12 11.19
CA LEU A 148 0.92 0.76 11.70
C LEU A 148 -0.53 0.44 12.07
N HIS A 149 -1.28 1.40 12.61
CA HIS A 149 -2.69 1.24 12.99
C HIS A 149 -3.63 1.02 11.79
N GLU A 150 -3.27 1.46 10.57
CA GLU A 150 -4.05 1.21 9.35
C GLU A 150 -4.03 -0.26 8.91
N LEU A 151 -3.08 -1.05 9.45
CA LEU A 151 -3.03 -2.50 9.21
C LEU A 151 -4.10 -3.27 9.99
N VAL A 152 -4.85 -2.61 10.88
CA VAL A 152 -5.91 -3.24 11.68
C VAL A 152 -7.27 -2.91 11.13
N THR A 153 -8.00 -3.91 10.63
CA THR A 153 -9.34 -3.77 10.07
C THR A 153 -10.41 -4.14 11.08
N SER A 154 -11.56 -3.46 11.02
CA SER A 154 -12.75 -3.81 11.81
C SER A 154 -13.77 -4.54 10.95
N PHE A 155 -14.40 -5.57 11.51
CA PHE A 155 -15.54 -6.23 10.89
C PHE A 155 -16.87 -5.67 11.42
N VAL A 156 -17.94 -5.97 10.70
CA VAL A 156 -19.30 -5.53 11.04
C VAL A 156 -19.75 -6.01 12.43
N ASN A 157 -19.22 -7.14 12.88
CA ASN A 157 -19.50 -7.70 14.22
C ASN A 157 -18.71 -7.01 15.35
N GLY A 158 -17.90 -5.99 15.03
CA GLY A 158 -17.08 -5.26 16.00
C GLY A 158 -15.75 -5.94 16.37
N SER A 159 -15.40 -7.08 15.79
CA SER A 159 -14.07 -7.68 15.95
C SER A 159 -13.03 -6.95 15.08
N CYS A 160 -11.77 -7.03 15.48
CA CYS A 160 -10.65 -6.49 14.72
C CYS A 160 -9.66 -7.58 14.35
N ASN A 161 -9.07 -7.42 13.18
CA ASN A 161 -8.04 -8.31 12.68
C ASN A 161 -6.89 -7.51 12.06
N ALA A 162 -5.67 -8.03 12.16
CA ALA A 162 -4.56 -7.51 11.40
C ALA A 162 -4.57 -8.11 9.98
N ALA A 163 -4.55 -7.24 8.99
CA ALA A 163 -4.61 -7.60 7.57
C ALA A 163 -3.19 -7.73 6.97
N ILE A 164 -2.33 -8.48 7.67
CA ILE A 164 -0.94 -8.72 7.28
C ILE A 164 -0.61 -10.20 7.32
N ALA A 165 0.30 -10.63 6.46
CA ALA A 165 0.86 -11.97 6.48
C ALA A 165 2.35 -11.92 6.13
N SER A 166 3.12 -12.91 6.60
CA SER A 166 4.48 -13.11 6.12
C SER A 166 4.43 -13.73 4.73
N GLY A 167 5.12 -13.10 3.78
CA GLY A 167 5.17 -13.54 2.39
C GLY A 167 6.59 -13.72 1.87
N SER A 168 6.71 -14.42 0.74
CA SER A 168 7.93 -14.50 -0.07
C SER A 168 7.87 -13.51 -1.24
N ALA A 169 8.95 -13.43 -2.01
CA ALA A 169 8.97 -12.65 -3.26
C ALA A 169 7.91 -13.11 -4.28
N GLU A 170 7.49 -14.39 -4.21
CA GLU A 170 6.46 -14.95 -5.09
C GLU A 170 5.05 -14.49 -4.72
N SER A 171 4.85 -13.98 -3.49
CA SER A 171 3.59 -13.42 -2.99
C SER A 171 3.64 -11.90 -2.84
N ALA A 172 4.48 -11.23 -3.63
CA ALA A 172 4.66 -9.79 -3.57
C ALA A 172 3.37 -9.04 -3.95
N ASN A 173 2.65 -8.58 -2.94
CA ASN A 173 1.32 -7.99 -3.07
C ASN A 173 1.19 -6.80 -2.12
N LEU A 174 0.68 -5.69 -2.65
CA LEU A 174 0.31 -4.48 -1.93
C LEU A 174 -1.21 -4.37 -1.96
N GLY A 175 -1.87 -5.00 -1.00
CA GLY A 175 -3.32 -5.00 -0.89
C GLY A 175 -3.88 -3.78 -0.15
N ASP A 176 -5.13 -3.87 0.28
CA ASP A 176 -5.89 -2.79 0.92
C ASP A 176 -5.13 -2.00 1.98
N PRO A 177 -4.39 -2.62 2.92
CA PRO A 177 -3.69 -1.86 3.97
C PRO A 177 -2.68 -0.85 3.41
N PHE A 178 -2.00 -1.20 2.33
CA PHE A 178 -1.11 -0.28 1.61
C PHE A 178 -1.92 0.73 0.78
N LEU A 179 -2.90 0.25 0.01
CA LEU A 179 -3.67 1.08 -0.92
C LEU A 179 -4.49 2.16 -0.22
N ARG A 180 -4.89 1.95 1.05
CA ARG A 180 -5.55 3.00 1.86
C ARG A 180 -4.65 4.19 2.15
N SER A 181 -3.35 3.96 2.27
CA SER A 181 -2.38 5.01 2.58
C SER A 181 -1.93 5.81 1.35
N GLY A 182 -2.34 5.42 0.16
CA GLY A 182 -2.01 6.08 -1.10
C GLY A 182 -3.23 6.58 -1.87
N TYR A 183 -2.97 7.52 -2.75
CA TYR A 183 -3.83 7.91 -3.86
C TYR A 183 -3.19 7.42 -5.15
N PHE A 184 -3.94 6.73 -6.00
CA PHE A 184 -3.39 6.05 -7.18
C PHE A 184 -4.11 6.48 -8.46
N ILE A 185 -3.36 6.82 -9.48
CA ILE A 185 -3.84 7.16 -10.82
C ILE A 185 -3.21 6.19 -11.81
N PHE A 186 -3.99 5.27 -12.35
CA PHE A 186 -3.57 4.28 -13.32
C PHE A 186 -3.77 4.82 -14.74
N ASP A 187 -2.70 4.97 -15.48
CA ASP A 187 -2.69 5.30 -16.89
C ASP A 187 -2.31 4.05 -17.70
N GLN A 188 -3.33 3.37 -18.22
CA GLN A 188 -3.14 2.14 -18.97
C GLN A 188 -2.57 2.37 -20.39
N GLU A 189 -2.73 3.56 -20.95
CA GLU A 189 -2.19 3.91 -22.27
C GLU A 189 -0.70 4.24 -22.17
N ALA A 190 -0.31 5.00 -21.13
CA ALA A 190 1.09 5.33 -20.87
C ALA A 190 1.84 4.20 -20.12
N PHE A 191 1.13 3.19 -19.64
CA PHE A 191 1.68 2.10 -18.82
C PHE A 191 2.37 2.61 -17.55
N THR A 192 1.73 3.55 -16.85
CA THR A 192 2.26 4.19 -15.64
C THR A 192 1.24 4.21 -14.50
N VAL A 193 1.75 4.27 -13.27
CA VAL A 193 0.97 4.61 -12.08
C VAL A 193 1.53 5.88 -11.47
N THR A 194 0.70 6.89 -11.32
CA THR A 194 1.03 8.10 -10.55
C THR A 194 0.45 7.96 -9.15
N MET A 195 1.27 8.22 -8.14
CA MET A 195 0.93 7.99 -6.73
C MET A 195 1.23 9.21 -5.89
N ALA A 196 0.55 9.34 -4.77
CA ALA A 196 0.90 10.24 -3.69
C ALA A 196 0.45 9.65 -2.35
N GLN A 197 0.95 10.18 -1.23
CA GLN A 197 0.42 9.90 0.09
C GLN A 197 -1.06 10.31 0.13
N ALA A 198 -1.91 9.48 0.70
CA ALA A 198 -3.32 9.81 0.87
C ALA A 198 -3.51 10.86 1.97
N LYS A 199 -4.36 11.85 1.69
CA LYS A 199 -4.89 12.78 2.69
C LYS A 199 -6.32 12.38 3.02
N TYR A 200 -6.56 12.00 4.27
CA TYR A 200 -7.89 11.60 4.72
C TYR A 200 -8.78 12.82 4.97
N THR A 201 -9.65 13.12 4.02
CA THR A 201 -10.55 14.27 4.06
C THR A 201 -11.86 13.99 3.33
N ALA A 202 -12.94 14.65 3.74
CA ALA A 202 -14.21 14.66 3.02
C ALA A 202 -14.26 15.73 1.92
N GLU A 203 -13.28 16.63 1.85
CA GLU A 203 -13.18 17.64 0.80
C GLU A 203 -12.97 16.98 -0.57
N ARG A 204 -13.43 17.67 -1.63
CA ARG A 204 -13.28 17.24 -3.02
C ARG A 204 -12.77 18.39 -3.87
N ASP A 205 -11.78 18.08 -4.72
CA ASP A 205 -11.25 19.00 -5.72
C ASP A 205 -10.86 18.19 -6.98
N ILE A 206 -11.89 17.91 -7.79
CA ILE A 206 -11.72 17.10 -9.00
C ILE A 206 -11.09 17.97 -10.09
N VAL A 207 -9.94 17.56 -10.55
CA VAL A 207 -9.18 18.24 -11.61
C VAL A 207 -8.90 17.28 -12.77
N SER A 208 -8.73 17.85 -13.96
CA SER A 208 -8.37 17.05 -15.14
C SER A 208 -6.95 16.54 -15.03
N TYR A 209 -6.75 15.31 -15.49
CA TYR A 209 -5.42 14.73 -15.68
C TYR A 209 -4.71 15.50 -16.82
N PRO A 210 -3.43 15.87 -16.68
CA PRO A 210 -2.71 16.55 -17.73
C PRO A 210 -2.61 15.68 -19.00
N ASP A 211 -2.85 16.28 -20.18
CA ASP A 211 -2.78 15.55 -21.47
C ASP A 211 -1.39 14.93 -21.74
N SER A 212 -0.33 15.50 -21.14
CA SER A 212 1.06 15.00 -21.21
C SER A 212 1.39 13.91 -20.19
N GLY A 213 0.43 13.52 -19.34
CA GLY A 213 0.70 12.73 -18.16
C GLY A 213 1.49 13.51 -17.09
N PHE A 214 1.79 12.86 -15.96
CA PHE A 214 2.66 13.43 -14.91
C PHE A 214 4.15 13.12 -15.13
N ARG A 215 4.60 12.91 -16.36
CA ARG A 215 6.04 12.77 -16.63
C ARG A 215 6.71 14.08 -16.29
N LEU A 216 7.52 14.08 -15.24
CA LEU A 216 8.44 15.18 -14.94
C LEU A 216 9.36 15.35 -16.16
N GLN A 217 9.40 16.57 -16.72
CA GLN A 217 10.37 16.98 -17.74
C GLN A 217 11.75 17.07 -17.12
#